data_e4bbbf1caba94ec049f18eb32f88f67d
#
_entry.id   e4bbbf1caba94ec049f18eb32f88f67d
#
_cell.length_a   1.000
_cell.length_b   1.000
_cell.length_c   1.000
_cell.angle_alpha   90.00
_cell.angle_beta   90.00
_cell.angle_gamma   90.00
#
_symmetry.space_group_name_H-M   'P 1'
#
loop_
_entity.id
_entity.type
_entity.pdbx_description
1 polymer ?
#
loop_
_entity_poly.entity_id
_entity_poly.type
_entity_poly.pdbx_seq_one_letter_code
_entity_poly.pdbx_strand_id
1 'polypeptide(L)'
;MNGTRDTIIETAFLLFLKKGFKAVTLTDLEKAVGMTKGTFYYHFLNKEEVLKEGVTRYYRMLNNRRAEEMSRVHSLREFVDLTIYNLESIGHYGAKRLDSDIPEILCLSLMVEVISLYPEFKQMVSDTKISWMSKLEGVILRAKRTKEIRDDVDTSILAKNLLNISIGLINYIVMHQDISYALSSVRYQYEQLYSLVKAR
;
A
#
# COMPACT_ATOMS: atom_id res chain seq x y z
N MET A 1 -15.47 20.78 4.40
CA MET A 1 -16.29 19.91 5.29
C MET A 1 -16.55 18.64 4.51
N ASN A 2 -16.03 17.50 4.97
CA ASN A 2 -16.41 16.22 4.39
C ASN A 2 -17.91 16.01 4.61
N GLY A 3 -18.65 15.63 3.57
CA GLY A 3 -20.08 15.34 3.70
C GLY A 3 -20.30 14.09 4.56
N THR A 4 -21.50 13.90 5.09
CA THR A 4 -21.87 12.71 5.91
C THR A 4 -21.49 11.40 5.21
N ARG A 5 -21.68 11.34 3.90
CA ARG A 5 -21.33 10.16 3.09
C ARG A 5 -19.83 9.84 3.14
N ASP A 6 -18.97 10.85 3.06
CA ASP A 6 -17.51 10.68 3.14
C ASP A 6 -17.08 10.21 4.53
N THR A 7 -17.65 10.79 5.58
CA THR A 7 -17.40 10.37 6.97
C THR A 7 -17.78 8.90 7.18
N ILE A 8 -18.90 8.44 6.61
CA ILE A 8 -19.32 7.02 6.67
C ILE A 8 -18.25 6.14 6.02
N ILE A 9 -17.80 6.48 4.80
CA ILE A 9 -16.82 5.68 4.05
C ILE A 9 -15.50 5.60 4.81
N GLU A 10 -14.96 6.73 5.25
CA GLU A 10 -13.67 6.80 5.94
C GLU A 10 -13.70 5.99 7.25
N THR A 11 -14.74 6.23 8.09
CA THR A 11 -14.86 5.53 9.37
C THR A 11 -15.10 4.02 9.19
N ALA A 12 -15.97 3.65 8.25
CA ALA A 12 -16.25 2.24 7.96
C ALA A 12 -15.01 1.53 7.41
N PHE A 13 -14.26 2.17 6.51
CA PHE A 13 -13.04 1.59 5.94
C PHE A 13 -11.98 1.33 7.01
N LEU A 14 -11.76 2.29 7.93
CA LEU A 14 -10.89 2.08 9.09
C LEU A 14 -11.35 0.93 9.98
N LEU A 15 -12.66 0.79 10.17
CA LEU A 15 -13.21 -0.30 10.95
C LEU A 15 -13.02 -1.67 10.27
N PHE A 16 -13.19 -1.74 8.95
CA PHE A 16 -12.91 -2.93 8.15
C PHE A 16 -11.43 -3.33 8.23
N LEU A 17 -10.52 -2.35 8.18
CA LEU A 17 -9.09 -2.59 8.34
C LEU A 17 -8.74 -3.17 9.73
N LYS A 18 -9.39 -2.66 10.77
CA LYS A 18 -9.11 -3.08 12.16
C LYS A 18 -9.69 -4.46 12.51
N LYS A 19 -10.90 -4.76 12.03
CA LYS A 19 -11.66 -5.95 12.45
C LYS A 19 -11.83 -7.02 11.35
N GLY A 20 -11.48 -6.70 10.10
CA GLY A 20 -11.88 -7.47 8.93
C GLY A 20 -13.31 -7.15 8.49
N PHE A 21 -13.57 -7.27 7.19
CA PHE A 21 -14.88 -6.91 6.63
C PHE A 21 -16.02 -7.79 7.16
N LYS A 22 -15.79 -9.12 7.23
CA LYS A 22 -16.83 -10.08 7.67
C LYS A 22 -17.28 -9.85 9.10
N ALA A 23 -16.35 -9.48 9.99
CA ALA A 23 -16.62 -9.30 11.42
C ALA A 23 -17.37 -8.00 11.73
N VAL A 24 -17.34 -6.99 10.84
CA VAL A 24 -18.02 -5.72 11.07
C VAL A 24 -19.51 -5.83 10.76
N THR A 25 -20.32 -5.48 11.74
CA THR A 25 -21.79 -5.41 11.61
C THR A 25 -22.26 -3.98 11.30
N LEU A 26 -23.50 -3.82 10.86
CA LEU A 26 -24.11 -2.50 10.66
C LEU A 26 -24.18 -1.71 11.99
N THR A 27 -24.46 -2.40 13.10
CA THR A 27 -24.46 -1.79 14.43
C THR A 27 -23.06 -1.26 14.82
N ASP A 28 -21.97 -1.93 14.42
CA ASP A 28 -20.62 -1.42 14.62
C ASP A 28 -20.40 -0.11 13.84
N LEU A 29 -20.87 -0.07 12.59
CA LEU A 29 -20.79 1.14 11.75
C LEU A 29 -21.61 2.28 12.32
N GLU A 30 -22.83 2.04 12.76
CA GLU A 30 -23.71 3.03 13.41
C GLU A 30 -23.01 3.66 14.61
N LYS A 31 -22.44 2.82 15.49
CA LYS A 31 -21.72 3.28 16.68
C LYS A 31 -20.44 4.05 16.34
N ALA A 32 -19.66 3.55 15.38
CA ALA A 32 -18.38 4.15 15.01
C ALA A 32 -18.54 5.53 14.34
N VAL A 33 -19.58 5.69 13.51
CA VAL A 33 -19.88 6.94 12.80
C VAL A 33 -20.72 7.89 13.67
N GLY A 34 -21.43 7.38 14.68
CA GLY A 34 -22.37 8.16 15.48
C GLY A 34 -23.66 8.49 14.72
N MET A 35 -24.16 7.56 13.91
CA MET A 35 -25.36 7.76 13.07
C MET A 35 -26.45 6.74 13.37
N THR A 36 -27.66 7.04 12.89
CA THR A 36 -28.77 6.09 12.95
C THR A 36 -28.77 5.13 11.75
N LYS A 37 -29.43 3.99 11.89
CA LYS A 37 -29.67 3.04 10.81
C LYS A 37 -30.34 3.68 9.59
N GLY A 38 -31.29 4.61 9.82
CA GLY A 38 -31.94 5.35 8.75
C GLY A 38 -30.96 6.24 7.98
N THR A 39 -30.04 6.91 8.67
CA THR A 39 -28.99 7.72 8.04
C THR A 39 -28.06 6.86 7.18
N PHE A 40 -27.71 5.66 7.65
CA PHE A 40 -26.91 4.74 6.84
C PHE A 40 -27.62 4.39 5.53
N TYR A 41 -28.86 3.91 5.60
CA TYR A 41 -29.60 3.49 4.43
C TYR A 41 -30.03 4.60 3.48
N TYR A 42 -29.97 5.86 3.94
CA TYR A 42 -30.10 7.02 3.06
C TYR A 42 -28.92 7.16 2.11
N HIS A 43 -27.71 6.76 2.53
CA HIS A 43 -26.48 6.94 1.76
C HIS A 43 -25.99 5.65 1.06
N PHE A 44 -26.29 4.47 1.61
CA PHE A 44 -25.76 3.19 1.14
C PHE A 44 -26.81 2.07 1.27
N LEU A 45 -26.86 1.19 0.29
CA LEU A 45 -27.76 0.04 0.31
C LEU A 45 -27.33 -1.02 1.34
N ASN A 46 -26.02 -1.19 1.52
CA ASN A 46 -25.43 -2.20 2.38
C ASN A 46 -23.96 -1.85 2.72
N LYS A 47 -23.33 -2.65 3.60
CA LYS A 47 -21.92 -2.44 3.96
C LYS A 47 -20.95 -2.79 2.84
N GLU A 48 -21.35 -3.63 1.90
CA GLU A 48 -20.60 -4.00 0.71
C GLU A 48 -20.35 -2.78 -0.19
N GLU A 49 -21.36 -1.95 -0.38
CA GLU A 49 -21.24 -0.71 -1.16
C GLU A 49 -20.22 0.25 -0.51
N VAL A 50 -20.28 0.39 0.82
CA VAL A 50 -19.30 1.21 1.56
C VAL A 50 -17.89 0.66 1.43
N LEU A 51 -17.71 -0.67 1.52
CA LEU A 51 -16.43 -1.32 1.32
C LEU A 51 -15.87 -1.04 -0.08
N LYS A 52 -16.69 -1.27 -1.12
CA LYS A 52 -16.29 -1.07 -2.52
C LYS A 52 -15.83 0.35 -2.76
N GLU A 53 -16.54 1.32 -2.22
CA GLU A 53 -16.15 2.72 -2.35
C GLU A 53 -14.89 3.07 -1.55
N GLY A 54 -14.78 2.57 -0.32
CA GLY A 54 -13.58 2.75 0.51
C GLY A 54 -12.32 2.17 -0.15
N VAL A 55 -12.40 0.95 -0.68
CA VAL A 55 -11.32 0.30 -1.43
C VAL A 55 -10.93 1.11 -2.67
N THR A 56 -11.93 1.55 -3.45
CA THR A 56 -11.68 2.33 -4.67
C THR A 56 -10.99 3.67 -4.34
N ARG A 57 -11.43 4.36 -3.29
CA ARG A 57 -10.82 5.63 -2.82
C ARG A 57 -9.39 5.41 -2.36
N TYR A 58 -9.15 4.36 -1.56
CA TYR A 58 -7.83 4.00 -1.09
C TYR A 58 -6.83 3.76 -2.23
N TYR A 59 -7.21 2.94 -3.22
CA TYR A 59 -6.34 2.67 -4.36
C TYR A 59 -6.09 3.89 -5.23
N ARG A 60 -7.08 4.77 -5.41
CA ARG A 60 -6.90 6.04 -6.11
C ARG A 60 -5.90 6.93 -5.37
N MET A 61 -6.05 7.08 -4.06
CA MET A 61 -5.12 7.85 -3.23
C MET A 61 -3.70 7.27 -3.29
N LEU A 62 -3.56 5.96 -3.15
CA LEU A 62 -2.28 5.25 -3.22
C LEU A 62 -1.59 5.47 -4.57
N ASN A 63 -2.33 5.34 -5.68
CA ASN A 63 -1.80 5.53 -7.02
C ASN A 63 -1.35 6.97 -7.27
N ASN A 64 -2.10 7.96 -6.77
CA ASN A 64 -1.75 9.37 -6.89
C ASN A 64 -0.48 9.68 -6.08
N ARG A 65 -0.40 9.26 -4.83
CA ARG A 65 0.79 9.42 -3.98
C ARG A 65 2.03 8.80 -4.62
N ARG A 66 1.93 7.54 -5.05
CA ARG A 66 3.04 6.84 -5.72
C ARG A 66 3.44 7.50 -7.04
N ALA A 67 2.48 8.04 -7.81
CA ALA A 67 2.80 8.76 -9.02
C ALA A 67 3.58 10.05 -8.73
N GLU A 68 3.19 10.80 -7.71
CA GLU A 68 3.88 12.00 -7.26
C GLU A 68 5.29 11.68 -6.74
N GLU A 69 5.43 10.68 -5.87
CA GLU A 69 6.72 10.23 -5.36
C GLU A 69 7.67 9.84 -6.50
N MET A 70 7.20 9.01 -7.44
CA MET A 70 8.01 8.56 -8.58
C MET A 70 8.35 9.66 -9.57
N SER A 71 7.57 10.74 -9.65
CA SER A 71 7.91 11.90 -10.50
C SER A 71 9.16 12.65 -10.03
N ARG A 72 9.51 12.51 -8.75
CA ARG A 72 10.67 13.14 -8.10
C ARG A 72 11.90 12.24 -8.07
N VAL A 73 11.76 10.98 -8.50
CA VAL A 73 12.86 9.99 -8.51
C VAL A 73 13.58 10.05 -9.85
N HIS A 74 14.87 10.38 -9.83
CA HIS A 74 15.70 10.52 -11.02
C HIS A 74 16.77 9.43 -11.17
N SER A 75 17.05 8.68 -10.11
CA SER A 75 18.05 7.60 -10.08
C SER A 75 17.52 6.37 -9.35
N LEU A 76 18.17 5.23 -9.52
CA LEU A 76 17.85 4.02 -8.76
C LEU A 76 18.20 4.20 -7.28
N ARG A 77 19.27 4.94 -6.96
CA ARG A 77 19.64 5.25 -5.59
C ARG A 77 18.53 6.04 -4.88
N GLU A 78 18.02 7.10 -5.52
CA GLU A 78 16.91 7.89 -4.96
C GLU A 78 15.65 7.04 -4.74
N PHE A 79 15.36 6.10 -5.66
CA PHE A 79 14.25 5.17 -5.47
C PHE A 79 14.46 4.27 -4.23
N VAL A 80 15.66 3.74 -4.04
CA VAL A 80 16.00 2.89 -2.88
C VAL A 80 15.88 3.71 -1.59
N ASP A 81 16.45 4.91 -1.56
CA ASP A 81 16.41 5.80 -0.39
C ASP A 81 14.98 6.18 -0.01
N LEU A 82 14.17 6.57 -1.01
CA LEU A 82 12.75 6.91 -0.80
C LEU A 82 11.96 5.71 -0.28
N THR A 83 12.21 4.52 -0.84
CA THR A 83 11.51 3.31 -0.41
C THR A 83 11.87 2.94 1.04
N ILE A 84 13.14 2.99 1.40
CA ILE A 84 13.59 2.74 2.78
C ILE A 84 12.97 3.78 3.73
N TYR A 85 12.98 5.05 3.38
CA TYR A 85 12.38 6.12 4.18
C TYR A 85 10.87 5.88 4.40
N ASN A 86 10.13 5.54 3.34
CA ASN A 86 8.70 5.26 3.45
C ASN A 86 8.42 4.04 4.34
N LEU A 87 9.21 2.98 4.22
CA LEU A 87 9.07 1.78 5.05
C LEU A 87 9.39 2.04 6.53
N GLU A 88 10.44 2.81 6.81
CA GLU A 88 10.79 3.21 8.18
C GLU A 88 9.72 4.11 8.81
N SER A 89 9.12 4.98 8.00
CA SER A 89 8.01 5.82 8.45
C SER A 89 6.82 4.95 8.93
N ILE A 90 6.51 3.86 8.22
CA ILE A 90 5.48 2.89 8.67
C ILE A 90 5.80 2.33 10.06
N GLY A 91 7.07 1.99 10.33
CA GLY A 91 7.51 1.48 11.63
C GLY A 91 7.32 2.48 12.77
N HIS A 92 7.54 3.76 12.54
CA HIS A 92 7.34 4.82 13.53
C HIS A 92 5.85 5.09 13.81
N TYR A 93 4.98 4.97 12.82
CA TYR A 93 3.52 5.15 12.96
C TYR A 93 2.86 3.96 13.65
N GLY A 94 3.33 2.74 13.41
CA GLY A 94 2.80 1.52 14.07
C GLY A 94 2.99 1.49 15.59
N ALA A 95 3.97 2.23 16.12
CA ALA A 95 4.25 2.28 17.56
C ALA A 95 3.43 3.34 18.33
N LYS A 96 2.84 4.33 17.67
CA LYS A 96 2.22 5.47 18.38
C LYS A 96 0.79 5.85 18.01
N ARG A 97 0.26 5.57 16.83
CA ARG A 97 -1.14 5.92 16.46
C ARG A 97 -1.66 5.08 15.29
N LEU A 98 -2.62 4.22 15.56
CA LEU A 98 -3.55 3.65 14.58
C LEU A 98 -4.55 4.70 14.00
N ASP A 99 -4.41 5.98 14.33
CA ASP A 99 -5.47 6.97 14.12
C ASP A 99 -5.24 7.97 12.98
N SER A 100 -4.09 8.04 12.33
CA SER A 100 -3.87 9.07 11.29
C SER A 100 -3.36 8.58 9.94
N ASP A 101 -2.68 7.44 9.85
CA ASP A 101 -2.27 6.86 8.57
C ASP A 101 -2.62 5.37 8.54
N ILE A 102 -3.37 4.97 7.53
CA ILE A 102 -3.74 3.57 7.32
C ILE A 102 -2.46 2.80 7.00
N PRO A 103 -1.98 1.91 7.89
CA PRO A 103 -0.81 1.11 7.58
C PRO A 103 -1.08 0.26 6.34
N GLU A 104 -0.24 0.34 5.31
CA GLU A 104 -0.37 -0.47 4.09
C GLU A 104 -0.49 -1.96 4.40
N ILE A 105 0.06 -2.39 5.53
CA ILE A 105 -0.04 -3.75 6.08
C ILE A 105 -1.49 -4.17 6.34
N LEU A 106 -2.29 -3.33 6.99
CA LEU A 106 -3.71 -3.64 7.25
C LEU A 106 -4.50 -3.69 5.95
N CYS A 107 -4.14 -2.83 4.99
CA CYS A 107 -4.76 -2.85 3.66
C CYS A 107 -4.51 -4.15 2.91
N LEU A 108 -3.32 -4.76 3.03
CA LEU A 108 -3.05 -6.05 2.38
C LEU A 108 -3.91 -7.17 2.94
N SER A 109 -4.05 -7.27 4.26
CA SER A 109 -4.91 -8.28 4.88
C SER A 109 -6.36 -8.12 4.45
N LEU A 110 -6.88 -6.88 4.46
CA LEU A 110 -8.22 -6.58 3.97
C LEU A 110 -8.36 -6.90 2.47
N MET A 111 -7.34 -6.61 1.65
CA MET A 111 -7.40 -6.87 0.21
C MET A 111 -7.41 -8.35 -0.14
N VAL A 112 -6.73 -9.21 0.62
CA VAL A 112 -6.83 -10.67 0.45
C VAL A 112 -8.27 -11.13 0.68
N GLU A 113 -8.92 -10.63 1.74
CA GLU A 113 -10.33 -10.92 2.02
C GLU A 113 -11.25 -10.36 0.91
N VAL A 114 -11.06 -9.11 0.52
CA VAL A 114 -11.88 -8.41 -0.49
C VAL A 114 -11.80 -9.10 -1.85
N ILE A 115 -10.60 -9.46 -2.33
CA ILE A 115 -10.43 -10.14 -3.64
C ILE A 115 -11.07 -11.52 -3.61
N SER A 116 -11.05 -12.21 -2.46
CA SER A 116 -11.71 -13.50 -2.30
C SER A 116 -13.24 -13.39 -2.38
N LEU A 117 -13.81 -12.30 -1.85
CA LEU A 117 -15.27 -12.07 -1.82
C LEU A 117 -15.79 -11.39 -3.10
N TYR A 118 -14.98 -10.51 -3.68
CA TYR A 118 -15.32 -9.64 -4.81
C TYR A 118 -14.24 -9.69 -5.88
N PRO A 119 -14.25 -10.71 -6.75
CA PRO A 119 -13.21 -10.91 -7.78
C PRO A 119 -13.01 -9.73 -8.72
N GLU A 120 -14.00 -8.85 -8.87
CA GLU A 120 -13.89 -7.63 -9.68
C GLU A 120 -12.76 -6.70 -9.24
N PHE A 121 -12.36 -6.73 -7.95
CA PHE A 121 -11.22 -5.95 -7.46
C PHE A 121 -9.86 -6.48 -7.88
N LYS A 122 -9.79 -7.74 -8.33
CA LYS A 122 -8.55 -8.36 -8.80
C LYS A 122 -7.92 -7.57 -9.96
N GLN A 123 -8.76 -7.10 -10.88
CA GLN A 123 -8.28 -6.31 -12.02
C GLN A 123 -7.69 -4.96 -11.56
N MET A 124 -8.37 -4.24 -10.67
CA MET A 124 -7.88 -2.96 -10.14
C MET A 124 -6.52 -3.12 -9.42
N VAL A 125 -6.36 -4.18 -8.63
CA VAL A 125 -5.09 -4.48 -7.95
C VAL A 125 -4.00 -4.82 -8.96
N SER A 126 -4.33 -5.62 -9.98
CA SER A 126 -3.42 -5.98 -11.08
C SER A 126 -2.96 -4.76 -11.85
N ASP A 127 -3.88 -3.89 -12.25
CA ASP A 127 -3.57 -2.67 -13.02
C ASP A 127 -2.68 -1.71 -12.21
N THR A 128 -2.95 -1.59 -10.91
CA THR A 128 -2.09 -0.82 -10.01
C THR A 128 -0.67 -1.38 -9.97
N LYS A 129 -0.53 -2.71 -9.85
CA LYS A 129 0.78 -3.37 -9.86
C LYS A 129 1.52 -3.19 -11.19
N ILE A 130 0.81 -3.35 -12.33
CA ILE A 130 1.38 -3.17 -13.66
C ILE A 130 1.88 -1.73 -13.84
N SER A 131 1.06 -0.75 -13.47
CA SER A 131 1.44 0.68 -13.53
C SER A 131 2.68 0.97 -12.69
N TRP A 132 2.76 0.42 -11.49
CA TRP A 132 3.92 0.58 -10.62
C TRP A 132 5.18 -0.05 -11.19
N MET A 133 5.08 -1.28 -11.71
CA MET A 133 6.18 -1.98 -12.37
C MET A 133 6.73 -1.19 -13.55
N SER A 134 5.87 -0.68 -14.42
CA SER A 134 6.29 0.12 -15.58
C SER A 134 7.07 1.39 -15.18
N LYS A 135 6.64 2.08 -14.12
CA LYS A 135 7.36 3.25 -13.59
C LYS A 135 8.74 2.88 -13.07
N LEU A 136 8.83 1.79 -12.31
CA LEU A 136 10.09 1.30 -11.76
C LEU A 136 11.06 0.85 -12.86
N GLU A 137 10.58 0.15 -13.88
CA GLU A 137 11.37 -0.18 -15.06
C GLU A 137 11.91 1.08 -15.76
N GLY A 138 11.11 2.15 -15.82
CA GLY A 138 11.55 3.45 -16.33
C GLY A 138 12.73 4.06 -15.53
N VAL A 139 12.70 3.94 -14.19
CA VAL A 139 13.83 4.36 -13.33
C VAL A 139 15.07 3.53 -13.60
N ILE A 140 14.93 2.21 -13.69
CA ILE A 140 16.05 1.27 -13.95
C ILE A 140 16.66 1.54 -15.33
N LEU A 141 15.86 1.74 -16.37
CA LEU A 141 16.35 2.10 -17.70
C LEU A 141 17.11 3.42 -17.71
N ARG A 142 16.69 4.39 -16.92
CA ARG A 142 17.40 5.66 -16.73
C ARG A 142 18.73 5.43 -16.04
N ALA A 143 18.76 4.64 -14.96
CA ALA A 143 19.97 4.30 -14.24
C ALA A 143 21.02 3.61 -15.13
N LYS A 144 20.59 2.75 -16.06
CA LYS A 144 21.48 2.17 -17.08
C LYS A 144 22.04 3.25 -18.01
N ARG A 145 21.20 4.13 -18.55
CA ARG A 145 21.64 5.19 -19.46
C ARG A 145 22.64 6.16 -18.81
N THR A 146 22.48 6.45 -17.53
CA THR A 146 23.40 7.31 -16.75
C THR A 146 24.64 6.57 -16.23
N LYS A 147 24.76 5.27 -16.53
CA LYS A 147 25.84 4.40 -16.01
C LYS A 147 25.88 4.30 -14.48
N GLU A 148 24.75 4.54 -13.83
CA GLU A 148 24.58 4.30 -12.39
C GLU A 148 24.64 2.80 -12.07
N ILE A 149 24.03 1.99 -12.94
CA ILE A 149 24.06 0.53 -12.85
C ILE A 149 24.60 -0.10 -14.14
N ARG A 150 25.01 -1.37 -14.05
CA ARG A 150 25.54 -2.12 -15.17
C ARG A 150 24.49 -2.33 -16.28
N ASP A 151 24.93 -2.34 -17.53
CA ASP A 151 24.07 -2.54 -18.70
C ASP A 151 23.50 -3.95 -18.82
N ASP A 152 24.23 -4.97 -18.28
CA ASP A 152 23.85 -6.39 -18.33
C ASP A 152 22.74 -6.79 -17.35
N VAL A 153 22.31 -5.88 -16.47
CA VAL A 153 21.22 -6.13 -15.52
C VAL A 153 19.89 -6.24 -16.27
N ASP A 154 19.14 -7.33 -16.03
CA ASP A 154 17.78 -7.46 -16.54
C ASP A 154 16.83 -6.48 -15.83
N THR A 155 16.24 -5.56 -16.60
CA THR A 155 15.40 -4.48 -16.09
C THR A 155 14.14 -5.01 -15.40
N SER A 156 13.45 -5.98 -16.01
CA SER A 156 12.20 -6.52 -15.48
C SER A 156 12.43 -7.39 -14.24
N ILE A 157 13.52 -8.17 -14.23
CA ILE A 157 13.88 -9.01 -13.08
C ILE A 157 14.29 -8.12 -11.90
N LEU A 158 15.10 -7.07 -12.14
CA LEU A 158 15.47 -6.13 -11.08
C LEU A 158 14.24 -5.42 -10.49
N ALA A 159 13.32 -4.97 -11.34
CA ALA A 159 12.08 -4.34 -10.89
C ALA A 159 11.24 -5.29 -10.02
N LYS A 160 11.10 -6.56 -10.44
CA LYS A 160 10.40 -7.59 -9.65
C LYS A 160 11.07 -7.85 -8.31
N ASN A 161 12.40 -7.95 -8.28
CA ASN A 161 13.15 -8.16 -7.04
C ASN A 161 12.96 -7.02 -6.06
N LEU A 162 13.07 -5.76 -6.51
CA LEU A 162 12.82 -4.58 -5.69
C LEU A 162 11.40 -4.56 -5.13
N LEU A 163 10.39 -4.87 -5.94
CA LEU A 163 9.00 -4.95 -5.47
C LEU A 163 8.78 -6.08 -4.46
N ASN A 164 9.37 -7.25 -4.71
CA ASN A 164 9.20 -8.42 -3.83
C ASN A 164 9.84 -8.23 -2.45
N ILE A 165 10.91 -7.44 -2.34
CA ILE A 165 11.49 -7.06 -1.03
C ILE A 165 10.43 -6.34 -0.18
N SER A 166 9.72 -5.35 -0.73
CA SER A 166 8.66 -4.63 -0.01
C SER A 166 7.49 -5.54 0.36
N ILE A 167 7.06 -6.42 -0.54
CA ILE A 167 5.97 -7.38 -0.28
C ILE A 167 6.39 -8.38 0.81
N GLY A 168 7.63 -8.85 0.76
CA GLY A 168 8.20 -9.75 1.77
C GLY A 168 8.19 -9.15 3.18
N LEU A 169 8.54 -7.86 3.29
CA LEU A 169 8.45 -7.11 4.55
C LEU A 169 7.05 -7.17 5.16
N ILE A 170 6.04 -6.88 4.35
CA ILE A 170 4.67 -6.82 4.82
C ILE A 170 4.21 -8.19 5.33
N ASN A 171 4.52 -9.26 4.59
CA ASN A 171 4.24 -10.61 5.05
C ASN A 171 4.95 -10.93 6.36
N TYR A 172 6.22 -10.53 6.50
CA TYR A 172 6.98 -10.76 7.72
C TYR A 172 6.36 -10.05 8.94
N ILE A 173 5.97 -8.78 8.79
CA ILE A 173 5.35 -8.00 9.87
C ILE A 173 4.01 -8.64 10.29
N VAL A 174 3.18 -9.06 9.33
CA VAL A 174 1.90 -9.71 9.62
C VAL A 174 2.08 -11.02 10.40
N MET A 175 3.12 -11.81 10.07
CA MET A 175 3.34 -13.12 10.69
C MET A 175 4.06 -13.05 12.04
N HIS A 176 5.05 -12.17 12.17
CA HIS A 176 5.98 -12.18 13.30
C HIS A 176 5.83 -11.00 14.25
N GLN A 177 5.13 -9.95 13.86
CA GLN A 177 4.90 -8.74 14.66
C GLN A 177 6.18 -8.03 15.16
N ASP A 178 7.36 -8.39 14.62
CA ASP A 178 8.63 -7.74 14.90
C ASP A 178 8.98 -6.75 13.79
N ILE A 179 8.49 -5.53 13.95
CA ILE A 179 8.66 -4.45 12.98
C ILE A 179 10.13 -4.03 12.87
N SER A 180 10.85 -3.98 14.00
CA SER A 180 12.23 -3.48 14.02
C SER A 180 13.18 -4.39 13.24
N TYR A 181 13.09 -5.71 13.47
CA TYR A 181 13.86 -6.67 12.71
C TYR A 181 13.49 -6.66 11.22
N ALA A 182 12.20 -6.61 10.93
CA ALA A 182 11.71 -6.59 9.55
C ALA A 182 12.25 -5.38 8.77
N LEU A 183 12.23 -4.18 9.36
CA LEU A 183 12.72 -2.95 8.74
C LEU A 183 14.24 -2.97 8.52
N SER A 184 15.02 -3.44 9.50
CA SER A 184 16.47 -3.56 9.37
C SER A 184 16.86 -4.57 8.26
N SER A 185 16.15 -5.69 8.20
CA SER A 185 16.34 -6.71 7.16
C SER A 185 16.07 -6.16 5.76
N VAL A 186 14.99 -5.39 5.59
CA VAL A 186 14.62 -4.81 4.30
C VAL A 186 15.62 -3.74 3.85
N ARG A 187 16.03 -2.85 4.74
CA ARG A 187 17.11 -1.89 4.44
C ARG A 187 18.33 -2.61 3.90
N TYR A 188 18.78 -3.66 4.59
CA TYR A 188 19.93 -4.45 4.18
C TYR A 188 19.73 -5.08 2.81
N GLN A 189 18.55 -5.66 2.52
CA GLN A 189 18.24 -6.27 1.23
C GLN A 189 18.27 -5.25 0.08
N TYR A 190 17.70 -4.06 0.26
CA TYR A 190 17.75 -2.99 -0.75
C TYR A 190 19.19 -2.52 -1.01
N GLU A 191 19.98 -2.29 0.04
CA GLU A 191 21.37 -1.87 -0.08
C GLU A 191 22.23 -2.94 -0.77
N GLN A 192 22.05 -4.20 -0.41
CA GLN A 192 22.76 -5.31 -1.06
C GLN A 192 22.38 -5.43 -2.54
N LEU A 193 21.10 -5.38 -2.85
CA LEU A 193 20.65 -5.48 -4.24
C LEU A 193 21.19 -4.31 -5.08
N TYR A 194 21.15 -3.08 -4.56
CA TYR A 194 21.72 -1.93 -5.23
C TYR A 194 23.24 -2.08 -5.44
N SER A 195 23.97 -2.51 -4.41
CA SER A 195 25.41 -2.77 -4.50
C SER A 195 25.79 -3.81 -5.57
N LEU A 196 24.99 -4.84 -5.72
CA LEU A 196 25.19 -5.89 -6.71
C LEU A 196 25.01 -5.41 -8.15
N VAL A 197 24.15 -4.43 -8.39
CA VAL A 197 23.84 -3.93 -9.73
C VAL A 197 24.60 -2.65 -10.11
N LYS A 198 25.17 -1.93 -9.13
CA LYS A 198 25.90 -0.68 -9.33
C LYS A 198 27.04 -0.88 -10.34
N ALA A 199 27.24 0.09 -11.22
CA ALA A 199 28.40 0.14 -12.09
C ALA A 199 29.69 0.33 -11.25
N ARG A 200 30.79 -0.26 -11.71
CA ARG A 200 32.11 -0.13 -11.06
C ARG A 200 32.76 1.17 -11.42
#